data_964d75080707a83e913e3350ad6aa371
#
_entry.id   964d75080707a83e913e3350ad6aa371
#
_cell.length_a   1.000
_cell.length_b   1.000
_cell.length_c   1.000
_cell.angle_alpha   90.00
_cell.angle_beta   90.00
_cell.angle_gamma   90.00
#
_symmetry.space_group_name_H-M   'P 1'
#
loop_
_entity.id
_entity.type
_entity.pdbx_description
1 polymer ?
#
loop_
_entity_poly.entity_id
_entity_poly.type
_entity_poly.pdbx_seq_one_letter_code
_entity_poly.pdbx_strand_id
1 'polypeptide(L)'
;MDVKKKPFPLCLQTAGLSNPASIDTYLSIGGYSAIKKILKEKISPETLINEIKISGLRGRGGAGFPTGLKWSFMSNGTKGDKYIVCNSDEGEPGTFKDRDIIRYNPHQIIEGMMIGAYIMGANVGYNYIHGEIWQEYLSFEDAIDEAKAAGFLGKKIQGSAFNFDLHAFHGYGAYICGEETALIESIEGKKGQPRFKPPFPATYGIYGKPTNVNNTETFASIPWIINNGGQAFLDLGVPNSGGTKIFSVSGHVNNPGNFEIQLGMPFEELLSLAGGVWKGNSLKAVIPGGPSTPLVKAEDMMGATMDYDGLSKIGSSLGAGSVIIMDDTTCMVQALKRLSYFFYEESCGQCTPCREGTGWIYRVIKRIVNGEGKIEDLALLKDVSQKVSGRTICALGDAAAVPVLSFIKHFEDEFRYYIRHGRSMIKGEND
;
A
#
# COMPACT_ATOMS: atom_id res chain seq x y z
N MET A 1 -20.51 -4.90 24.12
CA MET A 1 -19.88 -6.22 23.87
C MET A 1 -18.80 -5.99 22.84
N ASP A 2 -17.53 -6.14 23.21
CA ASP A 2 -16.45 -6.05 22.24
C ASP A 2 -16.55 -7.24 21.28
N VAL A 3 -16.97 -6.97 20.06
CA VAL A 3 -16.99 -8.01 19.00
C VAL A 3 -15.55 -8.34 18.68
N LYS A 4 -15.16 -9.59 18.99
CA LYS A 4 -13.81 -10.06 18.71
C LYS A 4 -13.54 -10.00 17.20
N LYS A 5 -12.52 -9.21 16.80
CA LYS A 5 -12.09 -9.08 15.40
C LYS A 5 -11.50 -10.42 14.91
N LYS A 6 -11.66 -10.73 13.63
CA LYS A 6 -11.28 -12.03 13.05
C LYS A 6 -10.75 -11.89 11.62
N PRO A 7 -10.07 -12.92 11.08
CA PRO A 7 -9.81 -13.02 9.64
C PRO A 7 -11.12 -12.94 8.86
N PHE A 8 -11.12 -12.17 7.78
CA PHE A 8 -12.30 -12.00 6.91
C PHE A 8 -11.83 -11.76 5.48
N PRO A 9 -11.77 -12.80 4.64
CA PRO A 9 -11.26 -12.70 3.27
C PRO A 9 -12.26 -11.99 2.36
N LEU A 10 -12.20 -10.68 2.28
CA LEU A 10 -13.03 -9.86 1.42
C LEU A 10 -12.40 -9.69 0.03
N CYS A 11 -11.12 -9.34 -0.01
CA CYS A 11 -10.38 -9.18 -1.26
C CYS A 11 -9.80 -10.51 -1.78
N LEU A 12 -9.50 -11.43 -0.86
CA LEU A 12 -8.89 -12.74 -1.16
C LEU A 12 -9.90 -13.90 -1.13
N GLN A 13 -11.21 -13.64 -1.28
CA GLN A 13 -12.26 -14.63 -1.14
C GLN A 13 -12.20 -15.79 -2.14
N THR A 14 -11.55 -15.60 -3.29
CA THR A 14 -11.35 -16.63 -4.31
C THR A 14 -10.08 -17.46 -4.13
N ALA A 15 -9.14 -17.03 -3.29
CA ALA A 15 -7.79 -17.62 -3.19
C ALA A 15 -7.77 -19.13 -2.90
N GLY A 16 -8.81 -19.67 -2.20
CA GLY A 16 -8.94 -21.11 -1.91
C GLY A 16 -9.77 -21.89 -2.92
N LEU A 17 -10.26 -21.26 -3.98
CA LEU A 17 -11.15 -21.89 -4.96
C LEU A 17 -10.36 -22.44 -6.15
N SER A 18 -10.97 -23.38 -6.89
CA SER A 18 -10.42 -23.86 -8.15
C SER A 18 -10.46 -22.74 -9.19
N ASN A 19 -9.35 -22.54 -9.92
CA ASN A 19 -9.21 -21.50 -10.93
C ASN A 19 -9.61 -20.09 -10.45
N PRO A 20 -8.98 -19.59 -9.38
CA PRO A 20 -9.47 -18.44 -8.60
C PRO A 20 -9.56 -17.13 -9.42
N ALA A 21 -8.72 -16.98 -10.45
CA ALA A 21 -8.65 -15.77 -11.26
C ALA A 21 -9.70 -15.70 -12.37
N SER A 22 -10.42 -16.80 -12.67
CA SER A 22 -11.36 -16.84 -13.79
C SER A 22 -12.66 -16.09 -13.51
N ILE A 23 -13.28 -15.58 -14.56
CA ILE A 23 -14.58 -14.92 -14.47
C ILE A 23 -15.68 -15.85 -13.94
N ASP A 24 -15.64 -17.13 -14.31
CA ASP A 24 -16.63 -18.13 -13.84
C ASP A 24 -16.56 -18.30 -12.33
N THR A 25 -15.36 -18.37 -11.76
CA THR A 25 -15.17 -18.42 -10.31
C THR A 25 -15.68 -17.17 -9.64
N TYR A 26 -15.38 -15.99 -10.18
CA TYR A 26 -15.86 -14.73 -9.62
C TYR A 26 -17.40 -14.62 -9.72
N LEU A 27 -18.00 -15.02 -10.83
CA LEU A 27 -19.48 -15.05 -10.99
C LEU A 27 -20.12 -16.03 -10.01
N SER A 28 -19.49 -17.20 -9.73
CA SER A 28 -20.04 -18.21 -8.83
C SER A 28 -20.21 -17.74 -7.38
N ILE A 29 -19.41 -16.75 -6.97
CA ILE A 29 -19.50 -16.11 -5.64
C ILE A 29 -20.29 -14.79 -5.65
N GLY A 30 -21.02 -14.51 -6.72
CA GLY A 30 -21.84 -13.30 -6.85
C GLY A 30 -21.10 -12.07 -7.44
N GLY A 31 -19.96 -12.27 -8.05
CA GLY A 31 -19.19 -11.20 -8.71
C GLY A 31 -19.99 -10.47 -9.79
N TYR A 32 -19.62 -9.24 -10.05
CA TYR A 32 -20.30 -8.28 -10.93
C TYR A 32 -21.75 -7.96 -10.55
N SER A 33 -22.24 -8.40 -9.38
CA SER A 33 -23.59 -8.07 -8.91
C SER A 33 -23.73 -6.59 -8.55
N ALA A 34 -22.69 -5.97 -8.01
CA ALA A 34 -22.69 -4.56 -7.62
C ALA A 34 -22.85 -3.65 -8.84
N ILE A 35 -22.06 -3.85 -9.89
CA ILE A 35 -22.19 -3.04 -11.11
C ILE A 35 -23.51 -3.31 -11.83
N LYS A 36 -23.98 -4.58 -11.90
CA LYS A 36 -25.30 -4.90 -12.47
C LYS A 36 -26.42 -4.18 -11.72
N LYS A 37 -26.39 -4.16 -10.39
CA LYS A 37 -27.35 -3.42 -9.55
C LYS A 37 -27.34 -1.93 -9.89
N ILE A 38 -26.14 -1.31 -9.92
CA ILE A 38 -25.98 0.12 -10.23
C ILE A 38 -26.61 0.47 -11.57
N LEU A 39 -26.28 -0.30 -12.61
CA LEU A 39 -26.74 -0.02 -13.99
C LEU A 39 -28.25 -0.28 -14.16
N LYS A 40 -28.78 -1.36 -13.56
CA LYS A 40 -30.21 -1.70 -13.61
C LYS A 40 -31.07 -0.68 -12.88
N GLU A 41 -30.68 -0.30 -11.66
CA GLU A 41 -31.42 0.62 -10.81
C GLU A 41 -31.09 2.09 -11.09
N LYS A 42 -30.10 2.36 -11.95
CA LYS A 42 -29.62 3.71 -12.31
C LYS A 42 -29.26 4.53 -11.06
N ILE A 43 -28.56 3.91 -10.10
CA ILE A 43 -28.18 4.55 -8.84
C ILE A 43 -27.28 5.74 -9.14
N SER A 44 -27.59 6.90 -8.53
CA SER A 44 -26.84 8.12 -8.80
C SER A 44 -25.40 8.06 -8.27
N PRO A 45 -24.43 8.70 -8.94
CA PRO A 45 -23.06 8.84 -8.44
C PRO A 45 -22.97 9.40 -7.03
N GLU A 46 -23.82 10.38 -6.69
CA GLU A 46 -23.87 11.01 -5.38
C GLU A 46 -24.26 10.03 -4.28
N THR A 47 -25.26 9.16 -4.54
CA THR A 47 -25.66 8.09 -3.62
C THR A 47 -24.52 7.14 -3.38
N LEU A 48 -23.83 6.70 -4.43
CA LEU A 48 -22.70 5.77 -4.33
C LEU A 48 -21.49 6.38 -3.59
N ILE A 49 -21.17 7.66 -3.85
CA ILE A 49 -20.13 8.39 -3.12
C ILE A 49 -20.47 8.45 -1.62
N ASN A 50 -21.75 8.68 -1.30
CA ASN A 50 -22.19 8.73 0.09
C ASN A 50 -22.02 7.38 0.80
N GLU A 51 -22.37 6.26 0.13
CA GLU A 51 -22.12 4.91 0.66
C GLU A 51 -20.64 4.66 0.94
N ILE A 52 -19.74 5.10 0.01
CA ILE A 52 -18.29 4.98 0.21
C ILE A 52 -17.80 5.89 1.36
N LYS A 53 -18.39 7.06 1.56
CA LYS A 53 -18.07 7.93 2.71
C LYS A 53 -18.51 7.29 4.03
N ILE A 54 -19.73 6.75 4.09
CA ILE A 54 -20.26 6.05 5.27
C ILE A 54 -19.39 4.84 5.62
N SER A 55 -18.87 4.11 4.62
CA SER A 55 -18.04 2.94 4.84
C SER A 55 -16.74 3.22 5.60
N GLY A 56 -16.31 4.49 5.69
CA GLY A 56 -15.03 4.83 6.29
C GLY A 56 -13.83 4.23 5.57
N LEU A 57 -13.99 3.80 4.29
CA LEU A 57 -12.89 3.25 3.51
C LEU A 57 -11.80 4.31 3.30
N ARG A 58 -10.62 4.02 3.78
CA ARG A 58 -9.40 4.80 3.55
C ARG A 58 -8.52 4.10 2.53
N GLY A 59 -7.77 4.87 1.73
CA GLY A 59 -6.85 4.33 0.74
C GLY A 59 -5.87 3.31 1.33
N ARG A 60 -5.77 2.14 0.71
CA ARG A 60 -4.98 0.98 1.16
C ARG A 60 -3.52 0.98 0.66
N GLY A 61 -3.13 2.01 -0.08
CA GLY A 61 -1.78 2.13 -0.66
C GLY A 61 -0.72 2.79 0.23
N GLY A 62 -1.05 3.18 1.48
CA GLY A 62 -0.12 3.77 2.43
C GLY A 62 -0.59 5.07 3.07
N ALA A 63 -0.99 6.07 2.29
CA ALA A 63 -1.37 7.39 2.79
C ALA A 63 -2.70 7.43 3.60
N GLY A 64 -3.57 6.43 3.43
CA GLY A 64 -4.81 6.33 4.21
C GLY A 64 -5.81 7.47 4.01
N PHE A 65 -5.80 8.14 2.85
CA PHE A 65 -6.74 9.23 2.58
C PHE A 65 -8.18 8.69 2.39
N PRO A 66 -9.22 9.37 2.92
CA PRO A 66 -10.61 8.91 2.79
C PRO A 66 -11.05 8.77 1.33
N THR A 67 -11.41 7.55 0.90
CA THR A 67 -11.67 7.23 -0.51
C THR A 67 -12.89 7.97 -1.07
N GLY A 68 -14.00 7.99 -0.33
CA GLY A 68 -15.21 8.68 -0.78
C GLY A 68 -15.01 10.20 -0.93
N LEU A 69 -14.16 10.81 -0.08
CA LEU A 69 -13.79 12.22 -0.22
C LEU A 69 -12.90 12.43 -1.47
N LYS A 70 -11.91 11.57 -1.69
CA LYS A 70 -11.03 11.64 -2.87
C LYS A 70 -11.84 11.55 -4.18
N TRP A 71 -12.83 10.67 -4.24
CA TRP A 71 -13.65 10.50 -5.42
C TRP A 71 -14.59 11.69 -5.67
N SER A 72 -15.07 12.35 -4.61
CA SER A 72 -15.91 13.53 -4.75
C SER A 72 -15.20 14.73 -5.41
N PHE A 73 -13.87 14.76 -5.44
CA PHE A 73 -13.13 15.82 -6.14
C PHE A 73 -13.22 15.72 -7.67
N MET A 74 -13.57 14.56 -8.21
CA MET A 74 -13.72 14.35 -9.66
C MET A 74 -15.16 14.33 -10.16
N SER A 75 -16.14 14.19 -9.27
CA SER A 75 -17.52 13.87 -9.66
C SER A 75 -18.25 14.97 -10.43
N ASN A 76 -17.87 16.24 -10.28
CA ASN A 76 -18.70 17.34 -10.75
C ASN A 76 -18.02 18.27 -11.76
N GLY A 77 -18.66 18.42 -12.93
CA GLY A 77 -18.61 19.63 -13.75
C GLY A 77 -17.61 19.70 -14.90
N THR A 78 -16.60 18.87 -15.01
CA THR A 78 -15.72 18.84 -16.19
C THR A 78 -16.31 17.96 -17.29
N LYS A 79 -16.69 18.58 -18.41
CA LYS A 79 -17.00 17.86 -19.64
C LYS A 79 -15.71 17.40 -20.31
N GLY A 80 -15.67 16.17 -20.82
CA GLY A 80 -14.52 15.62 -21.54
C GLY A 80 -13.96 14.36 -20.88
N ASP A 81 -12.82 13.90 -21.39
CA ASP A 81 -12.18 12.66 -20.95
C ASP A 81 -11.72 12.76 -19.51
N LYS A 82 -11.97 11.70 -18.76
CA LYS A 82 -11.49 11.48 -17.40
C LYS A 82 -10.89 10.09 -17.31
N TYR A 83 -9.88 9.96 -16.47
CA TYR A 83 -9.17 8.70 -16.27
C TYR A 83 -9.28 8.22 -14.83
N ILE A 84 -9.33 6.90 -14.67
CA ILE A 84 -9.06 6.26 -13.39
C ILE A 84 -7.84 5.36 -13.51
N VAL A 85 -7.08 5.26 -12.44
CA VAL A 85 -5.89 4.42 -12.41
C VAL A 85 -5.90 3.56 -11.15
N CYS A 86 -5.76 2.27 -11.36
CA CYS A 86 -5.40 1.34 -10.31
C CYS A 86 -3.88 1.36 -10.17
N ASN A 87 -3.40 1.69 -8.97
CA ASN A 87 -2.00 1.65 -8.63
C ASN A 87 -1.67 0.30 -8.00
N SER A 88 -1.19 -0.60 -8.83
CA SER A 88 -0.64 -1.90 -8.48
C SER A 88 0.90 -1.91 -8.54
N ASP A 89 1.52 -0.71 -8.43
CA ASP A 89 2.97 -0.58 -8.30
C ASP A 89 3.38 -0.79 -6.84
N GLU A 90 3.42 -2.05 -6.43
CA GLU A 90 3.65 -2.49 -5.06
C GLU A 90 5.16 -2.63 -4.78
N GLY A 91 5.85 -1.48 -4.65
CA GLY A 91 7.30 -1.43 -4.45
C GLY A 91 7.76 -1.31 -2.99
N GLU A 92 6.85 -1.12 -2.01
CA GLU A 92 7.23 -1.00 -0.58
C GLU A 92 7.80 -2.33 -0.05
N PRO A 93 9.05 -2.37 0.46
CA PRO A 93 9.66 -3.61 0.92
C PRO A 93 8.82 -4.34 1.98
N GLY A 94 8.66 -5.66 1.79
CA GLY A 94 7.84 -6.50 2.65
C GLY A 94 6.34 -6.43 2.36
N THR A 95 5.89 -5.67 1.35
CA THR A 95 4.51 -5.63 0.89
C THR A 95 4.34 -6.54 -0.34
N PHE A 96 3.35 -7.44 -0.31
CA PHE A 96 3.08 -8.38 -1.40
C PHE A 96 1.59 -8.77 -1.48
N LYS A 97 0.71 -7.89 -1.02
CA LYS A 97 -0.75 -8.11 -0.96
C LYS A 97 -1.47 -7.83 -2.27
N ASP A 98 -1.07 -6.77 -2.99
CA ASP A 98 -1.72 -6.36 -4.24
C ASP A 98 -1.46 -7.38 -5.34
N ARG A 99 -0.25 -7.95 -5.37
CA ARG A 99 0.12 -9.09 -6.20
C ARG A 99 -0.84 -10.28 -6.00
N ASP A 100 -1.15 -10.62 -4.74
CA ASP A 100 -2.05 -11.74 -4.45
C ASP A 100 -3.51 -11.43 -4.82
N ILE A 101 -3.97 -10.18 -4.67
CA ILE A 101 -5.30 -9.79 -5.15
C ILE A 101 -5.39 -9.97 -6.67
N ILE A 102 -4.37 -9.52 -7.42
CA ILE A 102 -4.33 -9.70 -8.89
C ILE A 102 -4.31 -11.19 -9.25
N ARG A 103 -3.49 -11.99 -8.57
CA ARG A 103 -3.34 -13.44 -8.79
C ARG A 103 -4.60 -14.23 -8.56
N TYR A 104 -5.33 -13.90 -7.51
CA TYR A 104 -6.47 -14.71 -7.07
C TYR A 104 -7.83 -14.11 -7.39
N ASN A 105 -7.94 -12.78 -7.50
CA ASN A 105 -9.24 -12.10 -7.65
C ASN A 105 -9.19 -10.87 -8.56
N PRO A 106 -8.65 -10.96 -9.79
CA PRO A 106 -8.50 -9.83 -10.70
C PRO A 106 -9.84 -9.20 -11.08
N HIS A 107 -10.91 -10.00 -11.22
CA HIS A 107 -12.24 -9.51 -11.59
C HIS A 107 -12.86 -8.60 -10.53
N GLN A 108 -12.53 -8.78 -9.25
CA GLN A 108 -13.00 -7.87 -8.20
C GLN A 108 -12.35 -6.48 -8.32
N ILE A 109 -11.07 -6.41 -8.76
CA ILE A 109 -10.40 -5.15 -9.09
C ILE A 109 -11.10 -4.51 -10.28
N ILE A 110 -11.36 -5.27 -11.34
CA ILE A 110 -12.05 -4.79 -12.56
C ILE A 110 -13.43 -4.23 -12.20
N GLU A 111 -14.24 -4.95 -11.43
CA GLU A 111 -15.55 -4.46 -10.99
C GLU A 111 -15.44 -3.19 -10.15
N GLY A 112 -14.47 -3.12 -9.21
CA GLY A 112 -14.21 -1.93 -8.42
C GLY A 112 -13.81 -0.72 -9.27
N MET A 113 -12.98 -0.93 -10.28
CA MET A 113 -12.63 0.11 -11.24
C MET A 113 -13.82 0.56 -12.11
N MET A 114 -14.67 -0.37 -12.57
CA MET A 114 -15.89 -0.04 -13.30
C MET A 114 -16.83 0.82 -12.46
N ILE A 115 -17.03 0.48 -11.20
CA ILE A 115 -17.85 1.26 -10.26
C ILE A 115 -17.23 2.65 -10.05
N GLY A 116 -15.92 2.73 -9.85
CA GLY A 116 -15.21 4.00 -9.76
C GLY A 116 -15.37 4.86 -11.02
N ALA A 117 -15.25 4.25 -12.19
CA ALA A 117 -15.43 4.91 -13.48
C ALA A 117 -16.87 5.46 -13.64
N TYR A 118 -17.87 4.66 -13.29
CA TYR A 118 -19.28 5.09 -13.31
C TYR A 118 -19.51 6.31 -12.40
N ILE A 119 -19.01 6.25 -11.17
CA ILE A 119 -19.17 7.31 -10.17
C ILE A 119 -18.49 8.62 -10.61
N MET A 120 -17.28 8.53 -11.12
CA MET A 120 -16.46 9.70 -11.47
C MET A 120 -16.66 10.18 -12.91
N GLY A 121 -17.45 9.44 -13.71
CA GLY A 121 -17.70 9.76 -15.12
C GLY A 121 -16.46 9.55 -15.99
N ALA A 122 -15.60 8.60 -15.65
CA ALA A 122 -14.47 8.21 -16.46
C ALA A 122 -14.86 7.13 -17.49
N ASN A 123 -14.22 7.15 -18.64
CA ASN A 123 -14.45 6.20 -19.73
C ASN A 123 -13.24 5.35 -20.06
N VAL A 124 -12.07 5.67 -19.49
CA VAL A 124 -10.82 4.92 -19.66
C VAL A 124 -10.16 4.69 -18.29
N GLY A 125 -9.69 3.49 -18.09
CA GLY A 125 -8.89 3.10 -16.91
C GLY A 125 -7.59 2.43 -17.28
N TYR A 126 -6.59 2.57 -16.39
CA TYR A 126 -5.34 1.85 -16.45
C TYR A 126 -5.12 1.12 -15.12
N ASN A 127 -4.68 -0.13 -15.19
CA ASN A 127 -4.05 -0.77 -14.03
C ASN A 127 -2.54 -0.76 -14.26
N TYR A 128 -1.81 0.06 -13.50
CA TYR A 128 -0.36 0.13 -13.53
C TYR A 128 0.21 -0.93 -12.60
N ILE A 129 0.79 -1.98 -13.18
CA ILE A 129 1.26 -3.18 -12.48
C ILE A 129 2.78 -3.14 -12.38
N HIS A 130 3.31 -3.42 -11.18
CA HIS A 130 4.75 -3.42 -10.90
C HIS A 130 5.53 -4.32 -11.85
N GLY A 131 6.67 -3.83 -12.36
CA GLY A 131 7.41 -4.50 -13.43
C GLY A 131 7.96 -5.89 -13.09
N GLU A 132 8.14 -6.19 -11.81
CA GLU A 132 8.67 -7.48 -11.37
C GLU A 132 7.62 -8.61 -11.30
N ILE A 133 6.33 -8.29 -11.37
CA ILE A 133 5.24 -9.27 -11.27
C ILE A 133 4.59 -9.55 -12.63
N TRP A 134 5.39 -10.08 -13.55
CA TRP A 134 5.00 -10.35 -14.93
C TRP A 134 3.82 -11.32 -15.07
N GLN A 135 3.76 -12.36 -14.24
CA GLN A 135 2.69 -13.36 -14.31
C GLN A 135 1.34 -12.75 -13.91
N GLU A 136 1.33 -11.89 -12.91
CA GLU A 136 0.14 -11.17 -12.47
C GLU A 136 -0.31 -10.15 -13.52
N TYR A 137 0.63 -9.52 -14.23
CA TYR A 137 0.30 -8.68 -15.38
C TYR A 137 -0.44 -9.46 -16.47
N LEU A 138 0.08 -10.62 -16.88
CA LEU A 138 -0.58 -11.49 -17.86
C LEU A 138 -1.95 -11.97 -17.35
N SER A 139 -2.05 -12.40 -16.10
CA SER A 139 -3.32 -12.81 -15.49
C SER A 139 -4.36 -11.69 -15.49
N PHE A 140 -3.93 -10.43 -15.33
CA PHE A 140 -4.84 -9.30 -15.37
C PHE A 140 -5.29 -8.96 -16.81
N GLU A 141 -4.42 -9.13 -17.81
CA GLU A 141 -4.79 -9.02 -19.24
C GLU A 141 -5.83 -10.08 -19.62
N ASP A 142 -5.62 -11.35 -19.23
CA ASP A 142 -6.59 -12.42 -19.45
C ASP A 142 -7.95 -12.09 -18.81
N ALA A 143 -7.94 -11.57 -17.57
CA ALA A 143 -9.18 -11.17 -16.90
C ALA A 143 -9.89 -9.98 -17.59
N ILE A 144 -9.15 -9.04 -18.16
CA ILE A 144 -9.72 -7.97 -18.99
C ILE A 144 -10.43 -8.55 -20.22
N ASP A 145 -9.80 -9.51 -20.89
CA ASP A 145 -10.38 -10.12 -22.09
C ASP A 145 -11.60 -10.98 -21.75
N GLU A 146 -11.59 -11.73 -20.66
CA GLU A 146 -12.77 -12.41 -20.14
C GLU A 146 -13.91 -11.45 -19.80
N ALA A 147 -13.61 -10.32 -19.15
CA ALA A 147 -14.61 -9.30 -18.82
C ALA A 147 -15.19 -8.61 -20.07
N LYS A 148 -14.39 -8.36 -21.12
CA LYS A 148 -14.86 -7.86 -22.42
C LYS A 148 -15.78 -8.89 -23.08
N ALA A 149 -15.39 -10.16 -23.15
CA ALA A 149 -16.17 -11.23 -23.75
C ALA A 149 -17.53 -11.40 -23.05
N ALA A 150 -17.58 -11.23 -21.74
CA ALA A 150 -18.82 -11.28 -20.94
C ALA A 150 -19.62 -9.96 -20.95
N GLY A 151 -19.20 -8.92 -21.67
CA GLY A 151 -19.89 -7.64 -21.80
C GLY A 151 -19.84 -6.75 -20.56
N PHE A 152 -18.80 -6.90 -19.73
CA PHE A 152 -18.53 -6.03 -18.56
C PHE A 152 -17.58 -4.88 -18.90
N LEU A 153 -16.82 -4.95 -20.00
CA LEU A 153 -15.95 -3.87 -20.47
C LEU A 153 -16.28 -3.49 -21.91
N GLY A 154 -15.90 -2.28 -22.30
CA GLY A 154 -16.12 -1.73 -23.65
C GLY A 154 -17.35 -0.80 -23.73
N LYS A 155 -18.16 -0.95 -24.77
CA LYS A 155 -19.30 -0.08 -25.06
C LYS A 155 -20.63 -0.73 -24.64
N LYS A 156 -21.58 0.13 -24.18
CA LYS A 156 -22.95 -0.26 -23.82
C LYS A 156 -22.97 -1.43 -22.80
N ILE A 157 -22.15 -1.33 -21.78
CA ILE A 157 -21.96 -2.37 -20.77
C ILE A 157 -23.30 -2.82 -20.21
N GLN A 158 -23.57 -4.15 -20.25
CA GLN A 158 -24.83 -4.76 -19.81
C GLN A 158 -26.09 -4.08 -20.40
N GLY A 159 -26.02 -3.59 -21.65
CA GLY A 159 -27.12 -2.91 -22.35
C GLY A 159 -27.40 -1.48 -21.89
N SER A 160 -26.58 -0.91 -21.02
CA SER A 160 -26.70 0.47 -20.53
C SER A 160 -26.03 1.48 -21.48
N ALA A 161 -26.08 2.77 -21.13
CA ALA A 161 -25.31 3.82 -21.82
C ALA A 161 -23.87 3.93 -21.31
N PHE A 162 -23.48 3.18 -20.28
CA PHE A 162 -22.16 3.21 -19.69
C PHE A 162 -21.13 2.55 -20.62
N ASN A 163 -20.00 3.22 -20.80
CA ASN A 163 -18.85 2.72 -21.56
C ASN A 163 -17.61 2.85 -20.69
N PHE A 164 -16.77 1.82 -20.68
CA PHE A 164 -15.51 1.86 -19.95
C PHE A 164 -14.50 0.90 -20.60
N ASP A 165 -13.39 1.45 -21.03
CA ASP A 165 -12.24 0.69 -21.54
C ASP A 165 -11.16 0.61 -20.46
N LEU A 166 -10.66 -0.58 -20.20
CA LEU A 166 -9.63 -0.86 -19.21
C LEU A 166 -8.40 -1.46 -19.89
N HIS A 167 -7.24 -0.97 -19.52
CA HIS A 167 -5.94 -1.42 -20.02
C HIS A 167 -5.02 -1.81 -18.87
N ALA A 168 -4.34 -2.95 -18.98
CA ALA A 168 -3.19 -3.25 -18.16
C ALA A 168 -1.98 -2.44 -18.66
N PHE A 169 -1.18 -1.92 -17.76
CA PHE A 169 0.07 -1.23 -18.05
C PHE A 169 1.19 -1.87 -17.23
N HIS A 170 2.15 -2.48 -17.93
CA HIS A 170 3.31 -3.08 -17.29
C HIS A 170 4.34 -2.01 -16.95
N GLY A 171 4.57 -1.78 -15.67
CA GLY A 171 5.58 -0.84 -15.17
C GLY A 171 7.02 -1.36 -15.35
N TYR A 172 7.99 -0.59 -14.90
CA TYR A 172 9.41 -0.91 -15.03
C TYR A 172 10.08 -1.32 -13.70
N GLY A 173 9.32 -1.46 -12.62
CA GLY A 173 9.82 -1.90 -11.31
C GLY A 173 10.44 -0.80 -10.44
N ALA A 174 10.33 0.48 -10.80
CA ALA A 174 10.84 1.57 -9.98
C ALA A 174 9.87 1.92 -8.85
N TYR A 175 10.33 1.87 -7.60
CA TYR A 175 9.54 2.21 -6.40
C TYR A 175 8.86 3.57 -6.50
N ILE A 176 9.56 4.58 -7.06
CA ILE A 176 9.01 5.92 -7.19
C ILE A 176 7.76 6.00 -8.05
N CYS A 177 7.54 5.05 -8.97
CA CYS A 177 6.33 4.99 -9.80
C CYS A 177 5.07 4.58 -9.01
N GLY A 178 5.20 4.18 -7.74
CA GLY A 178 4.10 4.11 -6.78
C GLY A 178 3.56 5.47 -6.33
N GLU A 179 4.31 6.56 -6.47
CA GLU A 179 3.81 7.92 -6.28
C GLU A 179 2.90 8.31 -7.45
N GLU A 180 1.68 8.80 -7.14
CA GLU A 180 0.60 8.95 -8.14
C GLU A 180 0.99 9.80 -9.36
N THR A 181 1.82 10.82 -9.20
CA THR A 181 2.23 11.70 -10.32
C THR A 181 3.42 11.13 -11.09
N ALA A 182 4.33 10.42 -10.45
CA ALA A 182 5.40 9.68 -11.13
C ALA A 182 4.82 8.53 -11.97
N LEU A 183 3.81 7.84 -11.46
CA LEU A 183 3.05 6.83 -12.17
C LEU A 183 2.39 7.42 -13.43
N ILE A 184 1.76 8.59 -13.32
CA ILE A 184 1.15 9.31 -14.45
C ILE A 184 2.22 9.68 -15.50
N GLU A 185 3.38 10.20 -15.08
CA GLU A 185 4.48 10.49 -16.01
C GLU A 185 4.95 9.23 -16.74
N SER A 186 5.02 8.09 -16.05
CA SER A 186 5.38 6.80 -16.65
C SER A 186 4.35 6.32 -17.67
N ILE A 187 3.05 6.42 -17.38
CA ILE A 187 1.98 6.09 -18.35
C ILE A 187 2.07 6.98 -19.60
N GLU A 188 2.43 8.24 -19.44
CA GLU A 188 2.63 9.17 -20.55
C GLU A 188 3.93 8.93 -21.36
N GLY A 189 4.70 7.88 -21.01
CA GLY A 189 5.97 7.54 -21.69
C GLY A 189 7.13 8.43 -21.32
N LYS A 190 7.02 9.17 -20.21
CA LYS A 190 8.06 10.05 -19.68
C LYS A 190 8.85 9.36 -18.56
N LYS A 191 9.93 9.99 -18.11
CA LYS A 191 10.63 9.56 -16.90
C LYS A 191 9.70 9.62 -15.69
N GLY A 192 9.61 8.53 -14.91
CA GLY A 192 8.79 8.43 -13.71
C GLY A 192 9.31 9.32 -12.59
N GLN A 193 9.03 10.60 -12.65
CA GLN A 193 9.39 11.59 -11.65
C GLN A 193 8.14 12.34 -11.17
N PRO A 194 8.00 12.55 -9.83
CA PRO A 194 6.85 13.26 -9.26
C PRO A 194 6.70 14.69 -9.80
N ARG A 195 5.44 15.11 -9.97
CA ARG A 195 5.08 16.49 -10.27
C ARG A 195 4.95 17.32 -9.00
N PHE A 196 5.15 18.63 -9.11
CA PHE A 196 4.75 19.55 -8.04
C PHE A 196 3.23 19.58 -7.90
N LYS A 197 2.75 19.68 -6.67
CA LYS A 197 1.34 19.83 -6.32
C LYS A 197 1.13 21.17 -5.59
N PRO A 198 0.15 22.01 -5.91
CA PRO A 198 -0.83 21.90 -6.99
C PRO A 198 -0.23 22.13 -8.39
N PRO A 199 -0.89 21.68 -9.49
CA PRO A 199 -2.22 21.05 -9.53
C PRO A 199 -2.19 19.57 -9.09
N PHE A 200 -3.32 19.11 -8.52
CA PHE A 200 -3.51 17.71 -8.16
C PHE A 200 -4.04 16.88 -9.36
N PRO A 201 -3.80 15.55 -9.41
CA PRO A 201 -4.25 14.69 -10.50
C PRO A 201 -5.77 14.77 -10.78
N ALA A 202 -6.58 15.00 -9.75
CA ALA A 202 -8.04 15.17 -9.90
C ALA A 202 -8.43 16.34 -10.83
N THR A 203 -7.52 17.28 -11.05
CA THR A 203 -7.72 18.41 -12.00
C THR A 203 -6.79 18.33 -13.20
N TYR A 204 -5.58 17.80 -13.04
CA TYR A 204 -4.54 17.77 -14.08
C TYR A 204 -3.68 16.50 -13.94
N GLY A 205 -4.17 15.39 -14.47
CA GLY A 205 -3.54 14.08 -14.44
C GLY A 205 -3.03 13.64 -15.81
N ILE A 206 -3.41 12.42 -16.24
CA ILE A 206 -3.00 11.81 -17.50
C ILE A 206 -3.42 12.73 -18.67
N TYR A 207 -2.45 13.04 -19.53
CA TYR A 207 -2.62 13.93 -20.69
C TYR A 207 -3.28 15.28 -20.33
N GLY A 208 -3.04 15.78 -19.13
CA GLY A 208 -3.63 17.02 -18.63
C GLY A 208 -5.14 16.91 -18.30
N LYS A 209 -5.70 15.71 -18.21
CA LYS A 209 -7.11 15.47 -17.92
C LYS A 209 -7.31 15.04 -16.46
N PRO A 210 -8.50 15.26 -15.88
CA PRO A 210 -8.84 14.78 -14.55
C PRO A 210 -8.57 13.28 -14.40
N THR A 211 -7.80 12.91 -13.38
CA THR A 211 -7.39 11.53 -13.14
C THR A 211 -7.50 11.20 -11.66
N ASN A 212 -8.06 10.04 -11.32
CA ASN A 212 -8.10 9.54 -9.95
C ASN A 212 -7.31 8.24 -9.82
N VAL A 213 -6.33 8.23 -8.92
CA VAL A 213 -5.44 7.09 -8.70
C VAL A 213 -5.78 6.44 -7.38
N ASN A 214 -6.05 5.14 -7.35
CA ASN A 214 -6.28 4.38 -6.11
C ASN A 214 -5.52 3.06 -6.14
N ASN A 215 -5.15 2.58 -4.97
CA ASN A 215 -4.49 1.29 -4.81
C ASN A 215 -5.43 0.11 -5.15
N THR A 216 -4.86 -1.02 -5.52
CA THR A 216 -5.51 -2.30 -5.85
C THR A 216 -6.51 -2.76 -4.80
N GLU A 217 -6.09 -2.84 -3.53
CA GLU A 217 -6.94 -3.28 -2.41
C GLU A 217 -8.09 -2.29 -2.15
N THR A 218 -7.88 -1.01 -2.44
CA THR A 218 -8.95 0.01 -2.35
C THR A 218 -10.06 -0.27 -3.37
N PHE A 219 -9.71 -0.52 -4.64
CA PHE A 219 -10.70 -0.88 -5.66
C PHE A 219 -11.37 -2.22 -5.36
N ALA A 220 -10.61 -3.24 -4.95
CA ALA A 220 -11.15 -4.54 -4.60
C ALA A 220 -12.17 -4.49 -3.44
N SER A 221 -12.11 -3.48 -2.57
CA SER A 221 -13.09 -3.32 -1.48
C SER A 221 -14.44 -2.75 -1.94
N ILE A 222 -14.49 -2.06 -3.06
CA ILE A 222 -15.68 -1.31 -3.51
C ILE A 222 -16.89 -2.19 -3.81
N PRO A 223 -16.78 -3.32 -4.55
CA PRO A 223 -17.94 -4.16 -4.86
C PRO A 223 -18.66 -4.64 -3.60
N TRP A 224 -17.91 -5.01 -2.57
CA TRP A 224 -18.49 -5.45 -1.31
C TRP A 224 -19.29 -4.34 -0.60
N ILE A 225 -18.76 -3.11 -0.58
CA ILE A 225 -19.44 -1.94 -0.01
C ILE A 225 -20.77 -1.69 -0.71
N ILE A 226 -20.80 -1.73 -2.04
CA ILE A 226 -22.02 -1.47 -2.82
C ILE A 226 -23.07 -2.56 -2.64
N ASN A 227 -22.64 -3.80 -2.49
CA ASN A 227 -23.56 -4.93 -2.28
C ASN A 227 -24.16 -4.95 -0.86
N ASN A 228 -23.37 -4.60 0.16
CA ASN A 228 -23.72 -4.79 1.55
C ASN A 228 -24.04 -3.49 2.31
N GLY A 229 -23.72 -2.34 1.72
CA GLY A 229 -23.87 -1.01 2.32
C GLY A 229 -22.63 -0.52 3.07
N GLY A 230 -22.48 0.82 3.10
CA GLY A 230 -21.34 1.47 3.74
C GLY A 230 -21.24 1.19 5.23
N GLN A 231 -22.38 1.21 5.95
CA GLN A 231 -22.39 0.94 7.38
C GLN A 231 -21.91 -0.48 7.72
N ALA A 232 -22.33 -1.48 6.95
CA ALA A 232 -21.90 -2.85 7.17
C ALA A 232 -20.38 -3.02 7.00
N PHE A 233 -19.77 -2.26 6.06
CA PHE A 233 -18.32 -2.24 5.91
C PHE A 233 -17.64 -1.52 7.09
N LEU A 234 -18.18 -0.39 7.56
CA LEU A 234 -17.66 0.31 8.73
C LEU A 234 -17.65 -0.60 9.96
N ASP A 235 -18.71 -1.37 10.16
CA ASP A 235 -18.87 -2.27 11.31
C ASP A 235 -17.87 -3.45 11.32
N LEU A 236 -17.33 -3.84 10.16
CA LEU A 236 -16.21 -4.80 10.09
C LEU A 236 -14.93 -4.24 10.71
N GLY A 237 -14.72 -2.93 10.64
CA GLY A 237 -13.56 -2.26 11.21
C GLY A 237 -13.80 -1.64 12.58
N VAL A 238 -13.21 -0.47 12.79
CA VAL A 238 -13.40 0.40 13.96
C VAL A 238 -13.75 1.82 13.49
N PRO A 239 -14.24 2.70 14.36
CA PRO A 239 -14.48 4.09 13.97
C PRO A 239 -13.28 4.69 13.23
N ASN A 240 -13.52 5.41 12.12
CA ASN A 240 -12.52 6.00 11.22
C ASN A 240 -11.59 5.00 10.47
N SER A 241 -11.79 3.68 10.64
CA SER A 241 -10.99 2.62 10.02
C SER A 241 -11.91 1.46 9.63
N GLY A 242 -12.81 1.69 8.65
CA GLY A 242 -13.80 0.68 8.22
C GLY A 242 -13.17 -0.49 7.47
N GLY A 243 -13.82 -1.65 7.58
CA GLY A 243 -13.55 -2.82 6.76
C GLY A 243 -12.40 -3.69 7.21
N THR A 244 -11.84 -4.39 6.23
CA THR A 244 -10.66 -5.24 6.35
C THR A 244 -9.41 -4.55 5.84
N LYS A 245 -8.26 -5.15 6.15
CA LYS A 245 -6.97 -4.82 5.57
C LYS A 245 -6.16 -6.10 5.40
N ILE A 246 -5.50 -6.24 4.27
CA ILE A 246 -4.51 -7.30 4.08
C ILE A 246 -3.18 -6.81 4.66
N PHE A 247 -2.64 -7.60 5.59
CA PHE A 247 -1.31 -7.39 6.15
C PHE A 247 -0.35 -8.43 5.58
N SER A 248 0.71 -7.94 4.93
CA SER A 248 1.84 -8.76 4.48
C SER A 248 2.79 -8.95 5.66
N VAL A 249 2.73 -10.10 6.33
CA VAL A 249 3.57 -10.42 7.49
C VAL A 249 4.81 -11.17 7.04
N SER A 250 5.99 -10.67 7.41
CA SER A 250 7.28 -11.22 6.99
C SER A 250 8.37 -11.01 8.06
N GLY A 251 9.61 -11.37 7.73
CA GLY A 251 10.73 -11.33 8.68
C GLY A 251 10.76 -12.59 9.54
N HIS A 252 11.03 -12.44 10.83
CA HIS A 252 11.24 -13.55 11.76
C HIS A 252 9.92 -14.13 12.31
N VAL A 253 9.09 -14.68 11.43
CA VAL A 253 7.84 -15.38 11.77
C VAL A 253 7.84 -16.80 11.23
N ASN A 254 7.06 -17.70 11.86
CA ASN A 254 7.00 -19.10 11.43
C ASN A 254 6.26 -19.28 10.09
N ASN A 255 5.17 -18.53 9.87
CA ASN A 255 4.34 -18.62 8.67
C ASN A 255 4.19 -17.23 8.03
N PRO A 256 5.16 -16.77 7.23
CA PRO A 256 5.03 -15.50 6.50
C PRO A 256 3.92 -15.60 5.44
N GLY A 257 3.18 -14.52 5.22
CA GLY A 257 2.08 -14.52 4.25
C GLY A 257 1.20 -13.28 4.34
N ASN A 258 0.16 -13.27 3.51
CA ASN A 258 -0.89 -12.26 3.52
C ASN A 258 -2.05 -12.69 4.40
N PHE A 259 -2.43 -11.85 5.35
CA PHE A 259 -3.53 -12.08 6.28
C PHE A 259 -4.55 -10.96 6.13
N GLU A 260 -5.72 -11.28 5.57
CA GLU A 260 -6.82 -10.32 5.51
C GLU A 260 -7.63 -10.40 6.80
N ILE A 261 -7.57 -9.34 7.58
CA ILE A 261 -8.21 -9.25 8.89
C ILE A 261 -9.09 -8.01 9.01
N GLN A 262 -10.06 -8.06 9.90
CA GLN A 262 -10.85 -6.89 10.28
C GLN A 262 -9.94 -5.86 10.98
N LEU A 263 -10.03 -4.61 10.57
CA LEU A 263 -9.27 -3.52 11.22
C LEU A 263 -9.66 -3.39 12.70
N GLY A 264 -8.67 -3.13 13.55
CA GLY A 264 -8.80 -3.12 15.00
C GLY A 264 -8.49 -4.45 15.69
N MET A 265 -8.08 -5.48 14.94
CA MET A 265 -7.56 -6.72 15.54
C MET A 265 -6.29 -6.41 16.34
N PRO A 266 -6.12 -6.98 17.56
CA PRO A 266 -4.86 -6.88 18.30
C PRO A 266 -3.67 -7.44 17.51
N PHE A 267 -2.51 -6.79 17.61
CA PHE A 267 -1.29 -7.28 16.95
C PHE A 267 -0.90 -8.69 17.37
N GLU A 268 -1.09 -9.03 18.64
CA GLU A 268 -0.83 -10.37 19.17
C GLU A 268 -1.62 -11.47 18.44
N GLU A 269 -2.88 -11.18 18.08
CA GLU A 269 -3.70 -12.11 17.31
C GLU A 269 -3.18 -12.26 15.87
N LEU A 270 -2.77 -11.15 15.22
CA LEU A 270 -2.15 -11.22 13.89
C LEU A 270 -0.83 -11.99 13.93
N LEU A 271 0.03 -11.76 14.92
CA LEU A 271 1.27 -12.50 15.11
C LEU A 271 0.99 -14.00 15.34
N SER A 272 -0.05 -14.32 16.09
CA SER A 272 -0.48 -15.71 16.31
C SER A 272 -0.94 -16.37 15.02
N LEU A 273 -1.69 -15.67 14.13
CA LEU A 273 -2.08 -16.17 12.81
C LEU A 273 -0.84 -16.48 11.95
N ALA A 274 0.22 -15.67 12.07
CA ALA A 274 1.52 -15.89 11.42
C ALA A 274 2.39 -16.95 12.13
N GLY A 275 1.85 -17.72 13.08
CA GLY A 275 2.53 -18.80 13.77
C GLY A 275 3.50 -18.35 14.88
N GLY A 276 3.45 -17.07 15.26
CA GLY A 276 4.37 -16.49 16.26
C GLY A 276 5.77 -16.20 15.72
N VAL A 277 6.64 -15.72 16.60
CA VAL A 277 8.06 -15.47 16.27
C VAL A 277 8.77 -16.80 16.00
N TRP A 278 9.58 -16.84 14.95
CA TRP A 278 10.23 -18.08 14.52
C TRP A 278 11.18 -18.63 15.58
N LYS A 279 11.39 -19.94 15.56
CA LYS A 279 12.32 -20.66 16.47
C LYS A 279 12.09 -20.43 17.98
N GLY A 280 10.99 -19.78 18.35
CA GLY A 280 10.72 -19.44 19.76
C GLY A 280 11.58 -18.30 20.31
N ASN A 281 12.24 -17.51 19.45
CA ASN A 281 12.99 -16.33 19.82
C ASN A 281 12.07 -15.23 20.38
N SER A 282 12.65 -14.26 21.09
CA SER A 282 11.89 -13.13 21.62
C SER A 282 11.66 -12.06 20.55
N LEU A 283 10.46 -11.50 20.51
CA LEU A 283 10.18 -10.33 19.67
C LEU A 283 11.03 -9.14 20.14
N LYS A 284 11.73 -8.48 19.23
CA LYS A 284 12.57 -7.30 19.52
C LYS A 284 11.93 -6.01 19.05
N ALA A 285 11.50 -5.99 17.78
CA ALA A 285 10.90 -4.83 17.16
C ALA A 285 10.02 -5.22 15.96
N VAL A 286 9.16 -4.30 15.56
CA VAL A 286 8.27 -4.45 14.40
C VAL A 286 8.28 -3.18 13.58
N ILE A 287 8.30 -3.33 12.26
CA ILE A 287 7.89 -2.26 11.33
C ILE A 287 6.46 -2.59 10.89
N PRO A 288 5.42 -1.86 11.34
CA PRO A 288 4.04 -2.32 11.18
C PRO A 288 3.38 -1.93 9.86
N GLY A 289 3.99 -1.03 9.09
CA GLY A 289 3.39 -0.47 7.87
C GLY A 289 4.30 -0.43 6.64
N GLY A 290 5.47 -1.05 6.72
CA GLY A 290 6.55 -0.97 5.74
C GLY A 290 7.66 0.00 6.16
N PRO A 291 8.85 -0.07 5.53
CA PRO A 291 10.01 0.72 5.90
C PRO A 291 9.80 2.24 5.89
N SER A 292 8.80 2.73 5.17
CA SER A 292 8.38 4.14 5.18
C SER A 292 7.67 4.58 6.48
N THR A 293 7.44 3.65 7.42
CA THR A 293 6.81 3.92 8.72
C THR A 293 7.79 3.77 9.88
N PRO A 294 7.57 4.44 11.03
CA PRO A 294 8.44 4.28 12.19
C PRO A 294 8.46 2.84 12.72
N LEU A 295 9.65 2.35 13.02
CA LEU A 295 9.86 1.12 13.78
C LEU A 295 9.32 1.29 15.21
N VAL A 296 8.78 0.22 15.78
CA VAL A 296 8.21 0.14 17.13
C VAL A 296 8.91 -0.99 17.91
N LYS A 297 9.20 -0.78 19.19
CA LYS A 297 9.68 -1.85 20.07
C LYS A 297 8.59 -2.89 20.37
N ALA A 298 9.01 -4.09 20.72
CA ALA A 298 8.11 -5.18 21.07
C ALA A 298 7.08 -4.79 22.14
N GLU A 299 7.53 -4.14 23.21
CA GLU A 299 6.72 -3.73 24.37
C GLU A 299 5.56 -2.81 23.98
N ASP A 300 5.79 -1.86 23.07
CA ASP A 300 4.76 -0.95 22.58
C ASP A 300 3.84 -1.64 21.55
N MET A 301 4.39 -2.54 20.73
CA MET A 301 3.64 -3.20 19.67
C MET A 301 2.66 -4.25 20.18
N MET A 302 3.03 -5.00 21.24
CA MET A 302 2.19 -6.04 21.83
C MET A 302 0.85 -5.51 22.36
N GLY A 303 0.77 -4.25 22.77
CA GLY A 303 -0.49 -3.61 23.21
C GLY A 303 -1.26 -2.90 22.12
N ALA A 304 -0.81 -2.95 20.84
CA ALA A 304 -1.39 -2.17 19.77
C ALA A 304 -2.52 -2.90 19.03
N THR A 305 -3.44 -2.13 18.43
CA THR A 305 -4.42 -2.64 17.47
C THR A 305 -4.01 -2.32 16.04
N MET A 306 -4.30 -3.24 15.13
CA MET A 306 -3.95 -3.14 13.71
C MET A 306 -4.99 -2.27 12.97
N ASP A 307 -4.92 -0.97 13.20
CA ASP A 307 -5.73 0.07 12.57
C ASP A 307 -4.97 1.40 12.57
N TYR A 308 -5.52 2.41 11.87
CA TYR A 308 -4.85 3.71 11.72
C TYR A 308 -4.62 4.42 13.05
N ASP A 309 -5.61 4.42 13.92
CA ASP A 309 -5.54 5.14 15.20
C ASP A 309 -4.71 4.35 16.23
N GLY A 310 -4.82 3.03 16.24
CA GLY A 310 -4.05 2.14 17.11
C GLY A 310 -2.54 2.29 16.91
N LEU A 311 -2.09 2.22 15.67
CA LEU A 311 -0.67 2.38 15.33
C LEU A 311 -0.17 3.83 15.52
N SER A 312 -1.03 4.81 15.27
CA SER A 312 -0.70 6.23 15.51
C SER A 312 -0.44 6.51 17.00
N LYS A 313 -1.20 5.90 17.91
CA LYS A 313 -1.04 6.07 19.37
C LYS A 313 0.34 5.61 19.87
N ILE A 314 0.93 4.62 19.23
CA ILE A 314 2.28 4.11 19.57
C ILE A 314 3.40 4.77 18.74
N GLY A 315 3.08 5.86 18.03
CA GLY A 315 4.05 6.65 17.26
C GLY A 315 4.48 6.04 15.94
N SER A 316 3.67 5.14 15.35
CA SER A 316 3.88 4.57 14.02
C SER A 316 2.68 4.83 13.11
N SER A 317 2.55 4.11 12.00
CA SER A 317 1.42 4.22 11.09
C SER A 317 1.16 2.90 10.36
N LEU A 318 -0.08 2.76 9.84
CA LEU A 318 -0.52 1.56 9.12
C LEU A 318 0.24 1.35 7.80
N GLY A 319 0.66 2.45 7.16
CA GLY A 319 1.37 2.40 5.90
C GLY A 319 0.67 1.54 4.85
N ALA A 320 1.45 0.77 4.10
CA ALA A 320 0.96 -0.18 3.11
C ALA A 320 0.42 -1.49 3.75
N GLY A 321 0.68 -1.72 5.04
CA GLY A 321 0.31 -2.95 5.74
C GLY A 321 1.37 -4.04 5.67
N SER A 322 2.63 -3.69 5.37
CA SER A 322 3.77 -4.60 5.50
C SER A 322 4.21 -4.66 6.95
N VAL A 323 4.08 -5.82 7.56
CA VAL A 323 4.46 -6.06 8.97
C VAL A 323 5.75 -6.88 8.99
N ILE A 324 6.87 -6.23 9.29
CA ILE A 324 8.18 -6.87 9.32
C ILE A 324 8.55 -7.15 10.78
N ILE A 325 8.62 -8.43 11.12
CA ILE A 325 8.93 -8.91 12.45
C ILE A 325 10.45 -9.08 12.60
N MET A 326 11.02 -8.52 13.65
CA MET A 326 12.43 -8.65 14.00
C MET A 326 12.55 -9.22 15.40
N ASP A 327 13.26 -10.33 15.52
CA ASP A 327 13.56 -10.98 16.79
C ASP A 327 14.86 -10.47 17.43
N ASP A 328 15.22 -11.03 18.59
CA ASP A 328 16.39 -10.67 19.37
C ASP A 328 17.73 -10.99 18.70
N THR A 329 17.74 -11.76 17.60
CA THR A 329 18.94 -12.02 16.78
C THR A 329 19.19 -10.93 15.74
N THR A 330 18.27 -9.97 15.56
CA THR A 330 18.40 -8.91 14.56
C THR A 330 19.36 -7.81 15.02
N CYS A 331 20.38 -7.52 14.23
CA CYS A 331 21.22 -6.33 14.40
C CYS A 331 20.55 -5.10 13.78
N MET A 332 20.18 -4.13 14.61
CA MET A 332 19.46 -2.93 14.13
C MET A 332 20.33 -2.04 13.24
N VAL A 333 21.65 -2.04 13.41
CA VAL A 333 22.56 -1.27 12.56
C VAL A 333 22.60 -1.84 11.14
N GLN A 334 22.69 -3.18 11.01
CA GLN A 334 22.65 -3.85 9.70
C GLN A 334 21.27 -3.70 9.02
N ALA A 335 20.20 -3.84 9.79
CA ALA A 335 18.84 -3.65 9.28
C ALA A 335 18.66 -2.24 8.72
N LEU A 336 19.08 -1.20 9.46
CA LEU A 336 19.00 0.18 8.98
C LEU A 336 19.89 0.43 7.75
N LYS A 337 21.10 -0.17 7.67
CA LYS A 337 21.94 -0.10 6.48
C LYS A 337 21.19 -0.61 5.24
N ARG A 338 20.48 -1.74 5.35
CA ARG A 338 19.72 -2.33 4.25
C ARG A 338 18.60 -1.41 3.78
N LEU A 339 17.83 -0.86 4.71
CA LEU A 339 16.74 0.07 4.40
C LEU A 339 17.26 1.37 3.78
N SER A 340 18.35 1.93 4.32
CA SER A 340 18.94 3.16 3.77
C SER A 340 19.52 2.97 2.37
N TYR A 341 20.03 1.78 2.07
CA TYR A 341 20.48 1.43 0.72
C TYR A 341 19.30 1.42 -0.26
N PHE A 342 18.17 0.81 0.12
CA PHE A 342 16.97 0.80 -0.69
C PHE A 342 16.52 2.23 -1.06
N PHE A 343 16.35 3.11 -0.07
CA PHE A 343 15.91 4.50 -0.35
C PHE A 343 16.93 5.31 -1.15
N TYR A 344 18.22 5.01 -1.03
CA TYR A 344 19.26 5.63 -1.85
C TYR A 344 19.14 5.21 -3.31
N GLU A 345 19.00 3.92 -3.60
CA GLU A 345 18.86 3.39 -4.97
C GLU A 345 17.54 3.83 -5.63
N GLU A 346 16.45 3.91 -4.88
CA GLU A 346 15.11 4.23 -5.38
C GLU A 346 14.83 5.75 -5.48
N SER A 347 15.75 6.59 -5.07
CA SER A 347 15.61 8.03 -5.28
C SER A 347 15.61 8.37 -6.77
N CYS A 348 14.54 9.02 -7.26
CA CYS A 348 14.49 9.45 -8.67
C CYS A 348 15.51 10.56 -9.04
N GLY A 349 16.20 11.14 -8.05
CA GLY A 349 17.22 12.15 -8.23
C GLY A 349 16.70 13.56 -8.57
N GLN A 350 15.39 13.79 -8.56
CA GLN A 350 14.82 15.08 -9.00
C GLN A 350 15.13 16.22 -8.03
N CYS A 351 14.86 16.07 -6.73
CA CYS A 351 15.05 17.13 -5.75
C CYS A 351 16.31 16.92 -4.91
N THR A 352 17.09 17.99 -4.72
CA THR A 352 18.40 17.97 -4.07
C THR A 352 18.39 17.34 -2.66
N PRO A 353 17.44 17.66 -1.75
CA PRO A 353 17.47 17.08 -0.41
C PRO A 353 17.37 15.56 -0.40
N CYS A 354 16.54 14.97 -1.28
CA CYS A 354 16.42 13.51 -1.43
C CYS A 354 17.65 12.95 -2.15
N ARG A 355 18.00 13.46 -3.33
CA ARG A 355 19.10 12.95 -4.16
C ARG A 355 20.42 12.85 -3.39
N GLU A 356 20.77 13.90 -2.64
CA GLU A 356 22.01 13.93 -1.88
C GLU A 356 21.85 13.31 -0.49
N GLY A 357 20.76 13.62 0.20
CA GLY A 357 20.55 13.23 1.60
C GLY A 357 20.42 11.72 1.78
N THR A 358 19.73 10.99 0.90
CA THR A 358 19.63 9.52 0.98
C THR A 358 21.00 8.87 0.81
N GLY A 359 21.80 9.37 -0.13
CA GLY A 359 23.18 8.90 -0.32
C GLY A 359 24.10 9.23 0.87
N TRP A 360 23.92 10.37 1.52
CA TRP A 360 24.69 10.70 2.73
C TRP A 360 24.31 9.81 3.89
N ILE A 361 23.02 9.59 4.14
CA ILE A 361 22.52 8.66 5.17
C ILE A 361 23.13 7.28 4.96
N TYR A 362 23.01 6.73 3.76
CA TYR A 362 23.55 5.38 3.47
C TYR A 362 25.07 5.31 3.68
N ARG A 363 25.84 6.29 3.21
CA ARG A 363 27.30 6.28 3.34
C ARG A 363 27.76 6.39 4.80
N VAL A 364 27.07 7.17 5.63
CA VAL A 364 27.39 7.26 7.08
C VAL A 364 27.09 5.94 7.77
N ILE A 365 25.93 5.31 7.51
CA ILE A 365 25.60 4.02 8.11
C ILE A 365 26.55 2.93 7.62
N LYS A 366 26.91 2.92 6.33
CA LYS A 366 27.89 2.00 5.75
C LYS A 366 29.25 2.15 6.42
N ARG A 367 29.70 3.37 6.70
CA ARG A 367 30.95 3.65 7.43
C ARG A 367 30.91 3.05 8.85
N ILE A 368 29.79 3.19 9.56
CA ILE A 368 29.61 2.57 10.89
C ILE A 368 29.74 1.05 10.79
N VAL A 369 29.07 0.45 9.82
CA VAL A 369 29.09 -1.02 9.62
C VAL A 369 30.48 -1.54 9.23
N ASN A 370 31.27 -0.74 8.53
CA ASN A 370 32.64 -1.10 8.16
C ASN A 370 33.66 -0.92 9.30
N GLY A 371 33.24 -0.51 10.50
CA GLY A 371 34.12 -0.28 11.63
C GLY A 371 34.86 1.08 11.62
N GLU A 372 34.49 1.96 10.72
CA GLU A 372 35.08 3.31 10.55
C GLU A 372 34.18 4.43 11.13
N GLY A 373 33.12 4.02 11.84
CA GLY A 373 32.15 4.94 12.43
C GLY A 373 32.70 5.77 13.58
N LYS A 374 32.17 6.97 13.72
CA LYS A 374 32.50 7.91 14.80
C LYS A 374 31.24 8.21 15.61
N ILE A 375 31.40 8.58 16.89
CA ILE A 375 30.25 8.84 17.77
C ILE A 375 29.40 10.04 17.26
N GLU A 376 30.04 10.98 16.59
CA GLU A 376 29.41 12.14 15.96
C GLU A 376 28.51 11.76 14.78
N ASP A 377 28.69 10.56 14.21
CA ASP A 377 27.87 10.06 13.10
C ASP A 377 26.41 9.92 13.49
N LEU A 378 26.10 9.65 14.77
CA LEU A 378 24.73 9.59 15.24
C LEU A 378 24.02 10.94 15.18
N ALA A 379 24.73 12.01 15.58
CA ALA A 379 24.21 13.37 15.46
C ALA A 379 24.07 13.78 13.99
N LEU A 380 25.05 13.42 13.15
CA LEU A 380 25.03 13.68 11.72
C LEU A 380 23.86 12.97 11.02
N LEU A 381 23.58 11.70 11.32
CA LEU A 381 22.44 10.95 10.77
C LEU A 381 21.11 11.61 11.13
N LYS A 382 20.94 12.03 12.39
CA LYS A 382 19.74 12.73 12.85
C LYS A 382 19.58 14.07 12.12
N ASP A 383 20.65 14.87 12.02
CA ASP A 383 20.64 16.18 11.36
C ASP A 383 20.30 16.08 9.86
N VAL A 384 20.97 15.18 9.12
CA VAL A 384 20.68 14.97 7.69
C VAL A 384 19.24 14.50 7.49
N SER A 385 18.75 13.53 8.27
CA SER A 385 17.37 13.02 8.16
C SER A 385 16.35 14.14 8.41
N GLN A 386 16.55 14.99 9.42
CA GLN A 386 15.67 16.13 9.71
C GLN A 386 15.72 17.20 8.62
N LYS A 387 16.84 17.34 7.91
CA LYS A 387 16.97 18.28 6.77
C LYS A 387 16.40 17.74 5.48
N VAL A 388 16.28 16.44 5.32
CA VAL A 388 15.58 15.80 4.17
C VAL A 388 14.07 15.85 4.38
N SER A 389 13.61 15.52 5.58
CA SER A 389 12.18 15.44 5.91
C SER A 389 11.46 16.79 5.71
N GLY A 390 10.31 16.75 5.04
CA GLY A 390 9.48 17.91 4.75
C GLY A 390 10.03 18.88 3.70
N ARG A 391 11.14 18.54 3.01
CA ARG A 391 11.79 19.42 2.03
C ARG A 391 11.95 18.81 0.65
N THR A 392 11.17 17.80 0.36
CA THR A 392 11.20 17.06 -0.91
C THR A 392 9.90 17.22 -1.68
N ILE A 393 9.94 16.97 -3.00
CA ILE A 393 8.76 17.10 -3.87
C ILE A 393 7.70 16.04 -3.52
N CYS A 394 8.13 14.85 -3.14
CA CYS A 394 7.25 13.72 -2.77
C CYS A 394 7.66 13.15 -1.41
N ALA A 395 6.85 12.22 -0.90
CA ALA A 395 7.03 11.61 0.40
C ALA A 395 8.24 10.66 0.52
N LEU A 396 8.98 10.36 -0.57
CA LEU A 396 10.15 9.47 -0.51
C LEU A 396 11.22 10.00 0.45
N GLY A 397 11.43 11.32 0.49
CA GLY A 397 12.38 11.91 1.43
C GLY A 397 12.01 11.68 2.89
N ASP A 398 10.74 11.84 3.22
CA ASP A 398 10.21 11.53 4.56
C ASP A 398 10.34 10.03 4.86
N ALA A 399 9.98 9.18 3.91
CA ALA A 399 10.09 7.73 4.00
C ALA A 399 11.54 7.25 4.24
N ALA A 400 12.52 7.94 3.65
CA ALA A 400 13.94 7.64 3.87
C ALA A 400 14.46 8.11 5.23
N ALA A 401 13.92 9.22 5.76
CA ALA A 401 14.33 9.80 7.04
C ALA A 401 13.73 9.07 8.25
N VAL A 402 12.48 8.62 8.15
CA VAL A 402 11.71 8.00 9.24
C VAL A 402 12.41 6.78 9.85
N PRO A 403 12.89 5.79 9.08
CA PRO A 403 13.58 4.64 9.67
C PRO A 403 14.84 5.07 10.42
N VAL A 404 15.65 5.99 9.88
CA VAL A 404 16.86 6.46 10.56
C VAL A 404 16.55 7.03 11.94
N LEU A 405 15.55 7.91 12.02
CA LEU A 405 15.17 8.56 13.27
C LEU A 405 14.59 7.56 14.28
N SER A 406 13.74 6.63 13.83
CA SER A 406 13.12 5.65 14.72
C SER A 406 14.11 4.57 15.22
N PHE A 407 14.97 4.06 14.35
CA PHE A 407 16.00 3.08 14.72
C PHE A 407 16.97 3.68 15.75
N ILE A 408 17.49 4.88 15.52
CA ILE A 408 18.39 5.54 16.47
C ILE A 408 17.66 5.89 17.77
N LYS A 409 16.40 6.33 17.72
CA LYS A 409 15.59 6.62 18.91
C LYS A 409 15.47 5.41 19.83
N HIS A 410 15.23 4.24 19.28
CA HIS A 410 14.90 3.04 20.07
C HIS A 410 16.11 2.16 20.38
N PHE A 411 17.18 2.21 19.55
CA PHE A 411 18.31 1.30 19.62
C PHE A 411 19.66 2.03 19.58
N GLU A 412 19.76 3.26 20.06
CA GLU A 412 21.00 4.06 20.04
C GLU A 412 22.18 3.31 20.66
N ASP A 413 21.94 2.46 21.68
CA ASP A 413 22.99 1.69 22.34
C ASP A 413 23.65 0.66 21.41
N GLU A 414 22.90 0.02 20.50
CA GLU A 414 23.45 -0.87 19.49
C GLU A 414 24.36 -0.13 18.51
N PHE A 415 23.96 1.08 18.10
CA PHE A 415 24.79 1.93 17.23
C PHE A 415 26.07 2.37 17.96
N ARG A 416 25.96 2.79 19.21
CA ARG A 416 27.13 3.17 20.03
C ARG A 416 28.08 2.00 20.24
N TYR A 417 27.54 0.81 20.50
CA TYR A 417 28.32 -0.41 20.62
C TYR A 417 29.06 -0.72 19.31
N TYR A 418 28.34 -0.69 18.20
CA TYR A 418 28.91 -0.97 16.88
C TYR A 418 30.05 0.00 16.52
N ILE A 419 29.87 1.29 16.80
CA ILE A 419 30.90 2.32 16.58
C ILE A 419 32.16 2.05 17.43
N ARG A 420 31.98 1.65 18.69
CA ARG A 420 33.11 1.41 19.61
C ARG A 420 33.89 0.12 19.33
N HIS A 421 33.20 -0.91 18.85
CA HIS A 421 33.74 -2.26 18.77
C HIS A 421 33.93 -2.76 17.32
N GLY A 422 33.43 -2.03 16.31
CA GLY A 422 33.51 -2.43 14.90
C GLY A 422 32.65 -3.65 14.54
N ARG A 423 31.73 -4.07 15.43
CA ARG A 423 30.89 -5.26 15.24
C ARG A 423 29.54 -5.12 15.93
N SER A 424 28.59 -5.99 15.55
CA SER A 424 27.30 -6.11 16.22
C SER A 424 27.45 -6.48 17.69
N MET A 425 26.54 -5.97 18.54
CA MET A 425 26.41 -6.46 19.91
C MET A 425 25.61 -7.78 19.98
N ILE A 426 24.93 -8.15 18.91
CA ILE A 426 24.19 -9.41 18.78
C ILE A 426 25.18 -10.51 18.42
N LYS A 427 25.21 -11.59 19.23
CA LYS A 427 26.06 -12.75 18.98
C LYS A 427 25.52 -13.55 17.80
N GLY A 428 26.34 -13.85 16.80
CA GLY A 428 26.02 -14.75 15.69
C GLY A 428 25.97 -14.13 14.30
N GLU A 429 26.08 -12.82 14.14
CA GLU A 429 26.13 -12.21 12.80
C GLU A 429 27.54 -12.05 12.19
N ASN A 430 28.61 -12.28 12.95
CA ASN A 430 30.00 -12.14 12.48
C ASN A 430 30.99 -13.15 13.16
N ASP A 431 30.53 -14.28 13.66
CA ASP A 431 31.42 -15.33 14.13
C ASP A 431 31.68 -16.39 13.07
#